data_e292695ff8d17931481eaaa123f1192d
#
_entry.id   e292695ff8d17931481eaaa123f1192d
#
_cell.length_a   1.000
_cell.length_b   1.000
_cell.length_c   1.000
_cell.angle_alpha   90.00
_cell.angle_beta   90.00
_cell.angle_gamma   90.00
#
_symmetry.space_group_name_H-M   'P 1'
#
loop_
_entity.id
_entity.type
_entity.pdbx_description
1 polymer ?
#
loop_
_entity_poly.entity_id
_entity_poly.type
_entity_poly.pdbx_seq_one_letter_code
_entity_poly.pdbx_strand_id
1 'polypeptide(L)'
;MISATYKKAAIGISILMFATSAGYTFNPVEVKADDEKPAMNVEYHSKQDIVDYYNKHPFDGDMDTKYKEEPDVFAPYNLGSLTQKTIDNAQNMVNVVRYVAGLSGMTVEDASLSKSAQAAALANAANGELSHYPRRPRDMSDNMYNLAQEGASSSNIAMTSGRMTLPMSIRMYLSDADSGNRSRVGHRRWILYPTLYKIGFGQVEGYTATRVIGGERNYSAKEYGVAWPAQNTPVELLSYSGNSSVNLYPWSISFGQAPGSDINVTLINNQTGYSWHFGNDYADGEFYVNNGGYGQKGCVIFYPEYLHMSKGDSYTVQINNIGISGYQDTLTYNVNIFSLKDKDLSDDSDTSDKNGLCQAQDGTWNYYKNGKKDSSYTGLAGNEYGWFYVKNGTVDWEYTGLAGNEYGWFYVKNGTVDWSYTGLA
;
A
#
# COMPACT_ATOMS: atom_id res chain seq x y z
N MET A 1 -18.41 -45.53 16.75
CA MET A 1 -18.25 -45.07 15.36
C MET A 1 -19.54 -44.31 15.01
N ILE A 2 -19.54 -43.02 15.15
CA ILE A 2 -20.66 -42.17 14.71
C ILE A 2 -20.04 -41.08 13.82
N SER A 3 -20.40 -41.13 12.54
CA SER A 3 -19.99 -40.21 11.51
C SER A 3 -20.74 -38.91 11.70
N ALA A 4 -20.02 -37.81 11.88
CA ALA A 4 -20.59 -36.45 11.87
C ALA A 4 -20.58 -35.88 10.44
N THR A 5 -21.77 -35.78 9.85
CA THR A 5 -21.99 -35.20 8.53
C THR A 5 -22.12 -33.68 8.67
N TYR A 6 -21.14 -32.92 8.19
CA TYR A 6 -21.25 -31.47 8.11
C TYR A 6 -22.15 -31.06 6.93
N LYS A 7 -23.26 -30.39 7.22
CA LYS A 7 -24.10 -29.75 6.20
C LYS A 7 -23.46 -28.42 5.77
N LYS A 8 -23.07 -28.34 4.51
CA LYS A 8 -22.66 -27.08 3.87
C LYS A 8 -23.90 -26.22 3.66
N ALA A 9 -23.89 -24.99 4.16
CA ALA A 9 -24.90 -23.98 3.83
C ALA A 9 -24.50 -23.30 2.51
N ALA A 10 -25.38 -23.38 1.51
CA ALA A 10 -25.22 -22.66 0.26
C ALA A 10 -25.74 -21.24 0.45
N ILE A 11 -24.89 -20.25 0.20
CA ILE A 11 -25.29 -18.83 0.15
C ILE A 11 -25.84 -18.57 -1.25
N GLY A 12 -27.16 -18.38 -1.34
CA GLY A 12 -27.83 -17.99 -2.59
C GLY A 12 -27.76 -16.49 -2.78
N ILE A 13 -27.13 -16.04 -3.84
CA ILE A 13 -27.21 -14.65 -4.31
C ILE A 13 -28.53 -14.48 -5.06
N SER A 14 -29.45 -13.69 -4.50
CA SER A 14 -30.71 -13.35 -5.17
C SER A 14 -30.47 -12.18 -6.13
N ILE A 15 -30.40 -12.48 -7.41
CA ILE A 15 -30.44 -11.46 -8.48
C ILE A 15 -31.90 -11.11 -8.76
N LEU A 16 -32.29 -9.85 -8.51
CA LEU A 16 -33.60 -9.33 -8.85
C LEU A 16 -33.67 -9.05 -10.36
N MET A 17 -34.37 -9.88 -11.13
CA MET A 17 -34.58 -9.64 -12.56
C MET A 17 -35.89 -8.86 -12.78
N PHE A 18 -35.78 -7.73 -13.49
CA PHE A 18 -36.94 -7.13 -14.15
C PHE A 18 -37.20 -7.87 -15.45
N ALA A 19 -38.35 -8.52 -15.54
CA ALA A 19 -38.79 -9.21 -16.74
C ALA A 19 -39.39 -8.22 -17.75
N THR A 20 -38.73 -8.05 -18.91
CA THR A 20 -39.40 -7.61 -20.13
C THR A 20 -39.60 -8.81 -21.04
N SER A 21 -40.84 -8.99 -21.49
CA SER A 21 -41.31 -10.11 -22.30
C SER A 21 -40.71 -10.11 -23.71
N ALA A 22 -39.63 -10.82 -23.90
CA ALA A 22 -39.20 -11.36 -25.19
C ALA A 22 -38.59 -12.73 -24.91
N GLY A 23 -39.17 -13.78 -25.48
CA GLY A 23 -38.83 -15.17 -25.22
C GLY A 23 -37.40 -15.54 -25.66
N TYR A 24 -36.46 -15.43 -24.76
CA TYR A 24 -35.16 -16.05 -24.86
C TYR A 24 -35.03 -17.09 -23.76
N THR A 25 -34.82 -18.33 -24.13
CA THR A 25 -34.44 -19.40 -23.23
C THR A 25 -32.99 -19.16 -22.80
N PHE A 26 -32.79 -18.69 -21.56
CA PHE A 26 -31.46 -18.65 -20.96
C PHE A 26 -31.07 -20.08 -20.58
N ASN A 27 -30.08 -20.64 -21.27
CA ASN A 27 -29.31 -21.74 -20.71
C ASN A 27 -28.48 -21.18 -19.55
N PRO A 28 -28.59 -21.75 -18.34
CA PRO A 28 -27.68 -21.35 -17.26
C PRO A 28 -26.26 -21.67 -17.71
N VAL A 29 -25.41 -20.65 -17.80
CA VAL A 29 -23.98 -20.84 -17.91
C VAL A 29 -23.56 -21.47 -16.58
N GLU A 30 -23.17 -22.74 -16.62
CA GLU A 30 -22.52 -23.40 -15.49
C GLU A 30 -21.25 -22.61 -15.18
N VAL A 31 -21.29 -21.77 -14.14
CA VAL A 31 -20.09 -21.14 -13.59
C VAL A 31 -19.30 -22.27 -12.93
N LYS A 32 -18.33 -22.80 -13.67
CA LYS A 32 -17.40 -23.81 -13.13
C LYS A 32 -16.51 -23.14 -12.10
N ALA A 33 -16.65 -23.63 -10.91
CA ALA A 33 -15.80 -23.60 -9.73
C ALA A 33 -14.37 -23.01 -9.91
N ASP A 34 -14.26 -21.67 -9.88
CA ASP A 34 -13.05 -20.98 -9.42
C ASP A 34 -13.12 -20.71 -7.90
N ASP A 35 -14.26 -21.09 -7.28
CA ASP A 35 -14.57 -20.85 -5.86
C ASP A 35 -13.71 -21.63 -4.86
N GLU A 36 -12.83 -22.55 -5.32
CA GLU A 36 -11.94 -23.34 -4.44
C GLU A 36 -10.57 -22.73 -4.24
N LYS A 37 -10.15 -21.78 -5.10
CA LYS A 37 -8.83 -21.15 -4.98
C LYS A 37 -8.91 -19.94 -4.06
N PRO A 38 -7.87 -19.68 -3.22
CA PRO A 38 -7.83 -18.48 -2.41
C PRO A 38 -7.79 -17.22 -3.28
N ALA A 39 -8.51 -16.18 -2.88
CA ALA A 39 -8.37 -14.88 -3.49
C ALA A 39 -6.95 -14.34 -3.27
N MET A 40 -6.40 -13.67 -4.29
CA MET A 40 -5.22 -12.86 -4.08
C MET A 40 -5.61 -11.64 -3.26
N ASN A 41 -4.80 -11.29 -2.26
CA ASN A 41 -5.12 -10.19 -1.36
C ASN A 41 -4.12 -9.03 -1.52
N VAL A 42 -4.62 -7.80 -1.46
CA VAL A 42 -3.81 -6.59 -1.25
C VAL A 42 -3.92 -6.25 0.21
N GLU A 43 -2.84 -6.43 0.97
CA GLU A 43 -2.84 -6.05 2.38
C GLU A 43 -2.86 -4.53 2.52
N TYR A 44 -3.56 -4.04 3.54
CA TYR A 44 -3.71 -2.61 3.80
C TYR A 44 -3.86 -2.34 5.30
N HIS A 45 -3.69 -1.07 5.65
CA HIS A 45 -3.98 -0.56 6.98
C HIS A 45 -5.12 0.46 6.91
N SER A 46 -5.90 0.59 7.97
CA SER A 46 -6.92 1.64 8.06
C SER A 46 -6.28 3.03 8.03
N LYS A 47 -7.04 4.05 7.64
CA LYS A 47 -6.58 5.45 7.69
C LYS A 47 -6.08 5.82 9.08
N GLN A 48 -6.78 5.37 10.13
CA GLN A 48 -6.39 5.63 11.52
C GLN A 48 -5.05 4.95 11.86
N ASP A 49 -4.86 3.68 11.49
CA ASP A 49 -3.60 2.98 11.74
C ASP A 49 -2.42 3.66 11.06
N ILE A 50 -2.64 4.15 9.83
CA ILE A 50 -1.62 4.89 9.07
C ILE A 50 -1.26 6.19 9.78
N VAL A 51 -2.23 6.96 10.27
CA VAL A 51 -1.98 8.20 11.01
C VAL A 51 -1.30 7.90 12.35
N ASP A 52 -1.73 6.86 13.06
CA ASP A 52 -1.10 6.44 14.32
C ASP A 52 0.36 5.98 14.11
N TYR A 53 0.61 5.29 13.00
CA TYR A 53 1.97 4.90 12.61
C TYR A 53 2.82 6.13 12.27
N TYR A 54 2.28 7.06 11.48
CA TYR A 54 2.94 8.34 11.16
C TYR A 54 3.25 9.15 12.42
N ASN A 55 2.33 9.24 13.39
CA ASN A 55 2.56 9.96 14.63
C ASN A 55 3.68 9.36 15.50
N LYS A 56 3.89 8.04 15.39
CA LYS A 56 5.02 7.33 16.04
C LYS A 56 6.34 7.47 15.26
N HIS A 57 6.26 7.64 13.94
CA HIS A 57 7.38 7.74 13.01
C HIS A 57 7.23 8.97 12.11
N PRO A 58 7.20 10.18 12.71
CA PRO A 58 6.90 11.39 11.96
C PRO A 58 8.03 11.72 10.98
N PHE A 59 7.64 12.25 9.84
CA PHE A 59 8.55 12.84 8.87
C PHE A 59 8.05 14.24 8.44
N ASP A 60 8.99 15.09 8.09
CA ASP A 60 8.73 16.36 7.42
C ASP A 60 9.05 16.19 5.93
N GLY A 61 8.01 16.21 5.09
CA GLY A 61 8.12 16.02 3.65
C GLY A 61 8.89 17.14 2.94
N ASP A 62 9.05 18.28 3.58
CA ASP A 62 9.74 19.45 3.04
C ASP A 62 11.06 19.77 3.75
N MET A 63 11.50 18.89 4.66
CA MET A 63 12.73 19.10 5.43
C MET A 63 13.95 19.21 4.52
N ASP A 64 14.69 20.32 4.68
CA ASP A 64 15.99 20.50 4.02
C ASP A 64 17.00 19.49 4.52
N THR A 65 17.82 19.00 3.58
CA THR A 65 18.99 18.19 3.92
C THR A 65 20.01 18.99 4.68
N LYS A 66 20.50 18.42 5.78
CA LYS A 66 21.56 19.00 6.60
C LYS A 66 22.73 18.04 6.68
N TYR A 67 23.92 18.60 6.58
CA TYR A 67 25.17 17.86 6.69
C TYR A 67 25.75 17.99 8.10
N LYS A 68 26.33 16.91 8.57
CA LYS A 68 27.25 16.90 9.72
C LYS A 68 28.61 17.36 9.26
N GLU A 69 29.01 16.95 8.06
CA GLU A 69 30.22 17.36 7.36
C GLU A 69 29.83 17.64 5.91
N GLU A 70 30.14 18.84 5.42
CA GLU A 70 29.81 19.26 4.05
C GLU A 70 30.60 18.46 3.02
N PRO A 71 29.96 17.98 1.95
CA PRO A 71 30.65 17.36 0.83
C PRO A 71 31.41 18.40 0.00
N ASP A 72 32.49 17.98 -0.68
CA ASP A 72 33.16 18.79 -1.68
C ASP A 72 33.26 18.04 -3.01
N VAL A 73 32.69 18.61 -4.05
CA VAL A 73 32.65 18.04 -5.41
C VAL A 73 33.92 18.32 -6.24
N PHE A 74 34.86 19.03 -5.66
CA PHE A 74 36.18 19.33 -6.27
C PHE A 74 37.30 18.56 -5.58
N ALA A 75 38.38 18.32 -6.32
CA ALA A 75 39.57 17.66 -5.76
C ALA A 75 40.36 18.59 -4.78
N PRO A 76 40.79 18.08 -3.63
CA PRO A 76 40.57 16.73 -3.11
C PRO A 76 39.11 16.57 -2.63
N TYR A 77 38.41 15.59 -3.19
CA TYR A 77 37.00 15.34 -2.88
C TYR A 77 36.78 15.06 -1.41
N ASN A 78 35.72 15.62 -0.83
CA ASN A 78 35.20 15.24 0.47
C ASN A 78 33.85 14.56 0.34
N LEU A 79 33.74 13.37 0.89
CA LEU A 79 32.48 12.62 0.88
C LEU A 79 31.37 13.37 1.62
N GLY A 80 31.73 14.07 2.70
CA GLY A 80 30.79 14.63 3.62
C GLY A 80 29.97 13.57 4.36
N SER A 81 29.03 14.01 5.16
CA SER A 81 28.06 13.11 5.81
C SER A 81 26.79 13.85 6.19
N LEU A 82 25.66 13.17 6.14
CA LEU A 82 24.37 13.72 6.54
C LEU A 82 24.25 13.76 8.07
N THR A 83 23.42 14.68 8.59
CA THR A 83 23.03 14.61 10.01
C THR A 83 22.12 13.42 10.25
N GLN A 84 22.17 12.85 11.46
CA GLN A 84 21.27 11.76 11.85
C GLN A 84 19.80 12.15 11.69
N LYS A 85 19.43 13.39 12.03
CA LYS A 85 18.08 13.91 11.85
C LYS A 85 17.62 13.87 10.38
N THR A 86 18.49 14.15 9.42
CA THR A 86 18.21 14.08 7.99
C THR A 86 17.94 12.62 7.58
N ILE A 87 18.77 11.69 8.06
CA ILE A 87 18.65 10.26 7.81
C ILE A 87 17.36 9.71 8.42
N ASP A 88 17.10 9.99 9.69
CA ASP A 88 15.91 9.53 10.42
C ASP A 88 14.62 10.00 9.73
N ASN A 89 14.60 11.24 9.26
CA ASN A 89 13.46 11.82 8.55
C ASN A 89 13.16 11.06 7.24
N ALA A 90 14.20 10.78 6.44
CA ALA A 90 14.06 10.03 5.20
C ALA A 90 13.65 8.56 5.46
N GLN A 91 14.24 7.93 6.45
CA GLN A 91 13.90 6.57 6.87
C GLN A 91 12.45 6.47 7.36
N ASN A 92 12.01 7.40 8.20
CA ASN A 92 10.63 7.45 8.68
C ASN A 92 9.65 7.57 7.51
N MET A 93 9.95 8.44 6.53
CA MET A 93 9.11 8.56 5.34
C MET A 93 9.04 7.26 4.55
N VAL A 94 10.17 6.57 4.30
CA VAL A 94 10.17 5.26 3.63
C VAL A 94 9.34 4.24 4.42
N ASN A 95 9.48 4.21 5.75
CA ASN A 95 8.76 3.28 6.61
C ASN A 95 7.25 3.55 6.60
N VAL A 96 6.81 4.82 6.62
CA VAL A 96 5.39 5.18 6.46
C VAL A 96 4.87 4.76 5.08
N VAL A 97 5.62 5.02 4.00
CA VAL A 97 5.28 4.56 2.65
C VAL A 97 5.06 3.05 2.59
N ARG A 98 5.98 2.29 3.16
CA ARG A 98 5.90 0.83 3.21
C ARG A 98 4.71 0.34 4.04
N TYR A 99 4.46 0.98 5.18
CA TYR A 99 3.30 0.69 6.02
C TYR A 99 1.99 0.95 5.27
N VAL A 100 1.87 2.10 4.59
CA VAL A 100 0.72 2.42 3.72
C VAL A 100 0.48 1.35 2.66
N ALA A 101 1.55 0.79 2.09
CA ALA A 101 1.46 -0.29 1.10
C ALA A 101 1.20 -1.69 1.71
N GLY A 102 0.82 -1.79 2.98
CA GLY A 102 0.52 -3.05 3.66
C GLY A 102 1.75 -3.91 3.97
N LEU A 103 2.96 -3.35 3.82
CA LEU A 103 4.20 -4.10 4.07
C LEU A 103 4.50 -4.16 5.56
N SER A 104 4.67 -5.37 6.09
CA SER A 104 5.13 -5.57 7.45
C SER A 104 6.64 -5.37 7.56
N GLY A 105 7.07 -4.71 8.60
CA GLY A 105 8.48 -4.54 8.92
C GLY A 105 9.05 -3.22 8.42
N MET A 106 9.76 -2.55 9.35
CA MET A 106 10.46 -1.30 9.09
C MET A 106 11.81 -1.59 8.44
N THR A 107 12.24 -0.68 7.57
CA THR A 107 13.65 -0.63 7.19
C THR A 107 14.46 0.00 8.33
N VAL A 108 15.74 -0.36 8.41
CA VAL A 108 16.71 0.27 9.31
C VAL A 108 17.84 0.85 8.49
N GLU A 109 18.28 2.04 8.85
CA GLU A 109 19.47 2.63 8.22
C GLU A 109 20.71 1.79 8.53
N ASP A 110 21.56 1.63 7.50
CA ASP A 110 22.88 1.01 7.62
C ASP A 110 23.95 2.01 7.18
N ALA A 111 24.84 2.36 8.09
CA ALA A 111 25.85 3.38 7.86
C ALA A 111 26.80 3.05 6.70
N SER A 112 27.04 1.77 6.40
CA SER A 112 27.86 1.36 5.25
C SER A 112 27.12 1.59 3.94
N LEU A 113 25.80 1.31 3.90
CA LEU A 113 24.96 1.59 2.77
C LEU A 113 24.80 3.10 2.55
N SER A 114 24.63 3.88 3.63
CA SER A 114 24.59 5.35 3.55
C SER A 114 25.90 5.92 3.02
N LYS A 115 27.03 5.38 3.47
CA LYS A 115 28.34 5.82 2.97
C LYS A 115 28.51 5.59 1.47
N SER A 116 28.06 4.44 0.95
CA SER A 116 28.12 4.16 -0.49
C SER A 116 27.11 4.99 -1.29
N ALA A 117 25.91 5.23 -0.75
CA ALA A 117 24.93 6.14 -1.34
C ALA A 117 25.48 7.59 -1.42
N GLN A 118 26.15 8.04 -0.35
CA GLN A 118 26.78 9.37 -0.33
C GLN A 118 27.89 9.49 -1.38
N ALA A 119 28.70 8.43 -1.57
CA ALA A 119 29.73 8.39 -2.60
C ALA A 119 29.12 8.40 -4.02
N ALA A 120 28.00 7.70 -4.23
CA ALA A 120 27.27 7.73 -5.49
C ALA A 120 26.76 9.14 -5.82
N ALA A 121 26.14 9.81 -4.83
CA ALA A 121 25.66 11.19 -5.00
C ALA A 121 26.83 12.14 -5.31
N LEU A 122 27.98 11.99 -4.61
CA LEU A 122 29.17 12.79 -4.85
C LEU A 122 29.73 12.61 -6.27
N ALA A 123 29.87 11.37 -6.76
CA ALA A 123 30.39 11.12 -8.10
C ALA A 123 29.46 11.65 -9.20
N ASN A 124 28.16 11.52 -9.02
CA ASN A 124 27.17 12.08 -9.94
C ASN A 124 27.22 13.63 -9.93
N ALA A 125 27.29 14.25 -8.76
CA ALA A 125 27.41 15.69 -8.63
C ALA A 125 28.71 16.23 -9.24
N ALA A 126 29.86 15.59 -8.96
CA ALA A 126 31.13 15.97 -9.52
C ALA A 126 31.20 15.84 -11.07
N ASN A 127 30.43 14.92 -11.64
CA ASN A 127 30.31 14.78 -13.09
C ASN A 127 29.22 15.69 -13.70
N GLY A 128 28.33 16.27 -12.91
CA GLY A 128 27.15 16.99 -13.38
C GLY A 128 26.17 16.10 -14.17
N GLU A 129 26.16 14.79 -13.92
CA GLU A 129 25.40 13.79 -14.68
C GLU A 129 24.81 12.71 -13.76
N LEU A 130 23.53 12.37 -13.94
CA LEU A 130 22.88 11.28 -13.21
C LEU A 130 23.13 9.95 -13.89
N SER A 131 23.83 9.02 -13.21
CA SER A 131 24.15 7.71 -13.78
C SER A 131 24.23 6.64 -12.69
N HIS A 132 23.69 5.45 -12.98
CA HIS A 132 23.96 4.24 -12.19
C HIS A 132 25.40 3.70 -12.36
N TYR A 133 26.11 4.20 -13.36
CA TYR A 133 27.49 3.84 -13.68
C TYR A 133 28.29 5.13 -13.92
N PRO A 134 28.50 5.97 -12.88
CA PRO A 134 29.15 7.25 -13.04
C PRO A 134 30.58 7.07 -13.57
N ARG A 135 30.98 7.97 -14.46
CA ARG A 135 32.40 8.06 -14.83
C ARG A 135 33.23 8.42 -13.62
N ARG A 136 34.49 8.02 -13.62
CA ARG A 136 35.41 8.45 -12.57
C ARG A 136 35.65 9.95 -12.65
N PRO A 137 35.28 10.73 -11.63
CA PRO A 137 35.68 12.13 -11.57
C PRO A 137 37.20 12.27 -11.58
N ARG A 138 37.68 13.32 -12.23
CA ARG A 138 39.12 13.54 -12.35
C ARG A 138 39.77 13.62 -10.97
N ASP A 139 40.90 12.92 -10.78
CA ASP A 139 41.68 12.86 -9.55
C ASP A 139 40.96 12.24 -8.32
N MET A 140 39.78 11.64 -8.50
CA MET A 140 39.12 10.88 -7.43
C MET A 140 39.91 9.60 -7.12
N SER A 141 40.13 9.30 -5.83
CA SER A 141 40.85 8.10 -5.40
C SER A 141 40.10 6.82 -5.81
N ASP A 142 40.84 5.70 -6.01
CA ASP A 142 40.26 4.40 -6.36
C ASP A 142 39.22 3.94 -5.34
N ASN A 143 39.55 4.06 -4.05
CA ASN A 143 38.65 3.65 -2.97
C ASN A 143 37.33 4.41 -2.99
N MET A 144 37.35 5.73 -3.21
CA MET A 144 36.17 6.57 -3.26
C MET A 144 35.34 6.26 -4.51
N TYR A 145 36.01 6.08 -5.65
CA TYR A 145 35.34 5.75 -6.91
C TYR A 145 34.68 4.36 -6.88
N ASN A 146 35.37 3.34 -6.35
CA ASN A 146 34.80 2.01 -6.19
C ASN A 146 33.56 2.03 -5.30
N LEU A 147 33.62 2.80 -4.20
CA LEU A 147 32.48 2.99 -3.32
C LEU A 147 31.31 3.71 -4.02
N ALA A 148 31.63 4.70 -4.88
CA ALA A 148 30.62 5.42 -5.67
C ALA A 148 29.94 4.52 -6.71
N GLN A 149 30.71 3.67 -7.39
CA GLN A 149 30.15 2.70 -8.35
C GLN A 149 29.25 1.67 -7.67
N GLU A 150 29.70 1.13 -6.52
CA GLU A 150 28.90 0.22 -5.71
C GLU A 150 27.58 0.90 -5.29
N GLY A 151 27.67 2.12 -4.77
CA GLY A 151 26.52 2.89 -4.35
C GLY A 151 25.56 3.19 -5.50
N ALA A 152 26.06 3.70 -6.62
CA ALA A 152 25.24 4.12 -7.74
C ALA A 152 24.49 2.94 -8.42
N SER A 153 25.17 1.81 -8.61
CA SER A 153 24.58 0.62 -9.25
C SER A 153 23.53 -0.09 -8.39
N SER A 154 23.47 0.24 -7.09
CA SER A 154 22.59 -0.43 -6.11
C SER A 154 21.62 0.52 -5.41
N SER A 155 21.49 1.74 -5.91
CA SER A 155 20.60 2.78 -5.36
C SER A 155 19.52 3.18 -6.35
N ASN A 156 18.39 3.62 -5.83
CA ASN A 156 17.54 4.57 -6.52
C ASN A 156 18.29 5.91 -6.54
N ILE A 157 18.39 6.55 -7.70
CA ILE A 157 19.07 7.83 -7.86
C ILE A 157 18.14 8.88 -8.46
N ALA A 158 18.27 10.12 -8.03
CA ALA A 158 17.50 11.24 -8.59
C ALA A 158 18.34 12.51 -8.63
N MET A 159 17.96 13.42 -9.53
CA MET A 159 18.57 14.74 -9.63
C MET A 159 17.54 15.82 -9.93
N THR A 160 17.87 17.03 -9.53
CA THR A 160 17.21 18.26 -10.00
C THR A 160 18.24 19.38 -10.12
N SER A 161 18.01 20.31 -11.04
CA SER A 161 18.82 21.53 -11.16
C SER A 161 18.53 22.57 -10.06
N GLY A 162 17.50 22.35 -9.26
CA GLY A 162 17.09 23.21 -8.16
C GLY A 162 17.31 22.59 -6.78
N ARG A 163 16.48 23.01 -5.82
CA ARG A 163 16.47 22.45 -4.49
C ARG A 163 16.11 20.95 -4.54
N MET A 164 16.94 20.13 -3.98
CA MET A 164 16.69 18.70 -3.75
C MET A 164 16.68 18.41 -2.26
N THR A 165 15.79 17.51 -1.84
CA THR A 165 15.78 16.96 -0.48
C THR A 165 15.56 15.44 -0.56
N LEU A 166 15.95 14.70 0.49
CA LEU A 166 15.68 13.27 0.54
C LEU A 166 14.17 12.94 0.48
N PRO A 167 13.28 13.63 1.23
CA PRO A 167 11.84 13.42 1.07
C PRO A 167 11.34 13.66 -0.35
N MET A 168 11.86 14.69 -1.03
CA MET A 168 11.51 14.97 -2.43
C MET A 168 11.93 13.82 -3.35
N SER A 169 13.15 13.29 -3.21
CA SER A 169 13.62 12.16 -4.00
C SER A 169 12.78 10.89 -3.75
N ILE A 170 12.36 10.62 -2.52
CA ILE A 170 11.47 9.51 -2.19
C ILE A 170 10.14 9.63 -2.96
N ARG A 171 9.52 10.83 -2.99
CA ARG A 171 8.31 11.05 -3.79
C ARG A 171 8.57 10.88 -5.30
N MET A 172 9.73 11.30 -5.81
CA MET A 172 10.12 11.07 -7.20
C MET A 172 10.21 9.56 -7.50
N TYR A 173 10.83 8.77 -6.63
CA TYR A 173 10.90 7.31 -6.78
C TYR A 173 9.52 6.64 -6.73
N LEU A 174 8.61 7.13 -5.88
CA LEU A 174 7.25 6.60 -5.81
C LEU A 174 6.43 6.98 -7.05
N SER A 175 6.67 8.14 -7.60
CA SER A 175 5.99 8.59 -8.81
C SER A 175 6.43 7.76 -10.02
N ASP A 176 7.74 7.68 -10.30
CA ASP A 176 8.28 7.02 -11.50
C ASP A 176 7.56 7.42 -12.81
N ALA A 177 7.05 8.67 -12.86
CA ALA A 177 6.17 9.13 -13.95
C ALA A 177 6.92 9.60 -15.21
N ASP A 178 8.24 9.70 -15.14
CA ASP A 178 9.07 10.07 -16.30
C ASP A 178 9.07 8.98 -17.36
N SER A 179 9.28 9.37 -18.62
CA SER A 179 9.20 8.47 -19.78
C SER A 179 10.17 7.27 -19.72
N GLY A 180 11.26 7.39 -18.97
CA GLY A 180 12.24 6.32 -18.80
C GLY A 180 11.84 5.27 -17.77
N ASN A 181 10.95 5.61 -16.84
CA ASN A 181 10.62 4.76 -15.69
C ASN A 181 9.17 4.27 -15.65
N ARG A 182 8.19 5.02 -16.20
CA ARG A 182 6.77 4.69 -16.05
C ARG A 182 6.35 3.31 -16.58
N SER A 183 7.09 2.75 -17.56
CA SER A 183 6.83 1.39 -18.07
C SER A 183 7.35 0.25 -17.18
N ARG A 184 8.06 0.57 -16.11
CA ARG A 184 8.64 -0.41 -15.18
C ARG A 184 8.49 -0.05 -13.71
N VAL A 185 8.27 1.24 -13.39
CA VAL A 185 8.21 1.83 -12.03
C VAL A 185 9.27 1.23 -11.10
N GLY A 186 10.52 1.22 -11.59
CA GLY A 186 11.61 0.46 -10.97
C GLY A 186 12.02 0.98 -9.61
N HIS A 187 12.10 2.31 -9.43
CA HIS A 187 12.46 2.92 -8.16
C HIS A 187 11.40 2.64 -7.09
N ARG A 188 10.11 2.76 -7.45
CA ARG A 188 8.97 2.44 -6.60
C ARG A 188 9.02 0.99 -6.14
N ARG A 189 9.22 0.04 -7.06
CA ARG A 189 9.24 -1.40 -6.76
C ARG A 189 10.37 -1.77 -5.81
N TRP A 190 11.53 -1.11 -5.87
CA TRP A 190 12.61 -1.32 -4.92
C TRP A 190 12.26 -0.80 -3.52
N ILE A 191 11.65 0.39 -3.38
CA ILE A 191 11.19 0.90 -2.08
C ILE A 191 10.11 -0.01 -1.49
N LEU A 192 9.19 -0.48 -2.34
CA LEU A 192 8.10 -1.37 -1.95
C LEU A 192 8.47 -2.86 -2.00
N TYR A 193 9.75 -3.18 -2.13
CA TYR A 193 10.20 -4.58 -2.13
C TYR A 193 9.97 -5.22 -0.75
N PRO A 194 9.16 -6.31 -0.65
CA PRO A 194 8.78 -6.88 0.65
C PRO A 194 9.98 -7.27 1.51
N THR A 195 11.08 -7.73 0.91
CA THR A 195 12.26 -8.19 1.64
C THR A 195 13.26 -7.09 1.98
N LEU A 196 13.07 -5.86 1.50
CA LEU A 196 13.94 -4.72 1.84
C LEU A 196 13.93 -4.50 3.37
N TYR A 197 15.13 -4.50 3.97
CA TYR A 197 15.31 -4.35 5.41
C TYR A 197 16.31 -3.27 5.78
N LYS A 198 17.50 -3.29 5.18
CA LYS A 198 18.50 -2.24 5.38
C LYS A 198 18.46 -1.26 4.24
N ILE A 199 18.63 0.02 4.55
CA ILE A 199 18.57 1.12 3.59
C ILE A 199 19.70 2.11 3.89
N GLY A 200 20.17 2.83 2.88
CA GLY A 200 21.15 3.90 3.05
C GLY A 200 20.75 5.14 2.26
N PHE A 201 21.18 6.31 2.74
CA PHE A 201 20.84 7.60 2.15
C PHE A 201 22.09 8.43 1.89
N GLY A 202 22.11 9.08 0.73
CA GLY A 202 23.16 10.02 0.36
C GLY A 202 22.58 11.19 -0.45
N GLN A 203 23.15 12.36 -0.26
CA GLN A 203 22.84 13.53 -1.05
C GLN A 203 24.06 14.42 -1.16
N VAL A 204 24.32 14.94 -2.36
CA VAL A 204 25.31 15.99 -2.64
C VAL A 204 24.69 16.96 -3.63
N GLU A 205 24.55 18.22 -3.21
CA GLU A 205 23.87 19.25 -4.00
C GLU A 205 22.48 18.79 -4.50
N GLY A 206 22.21 18.84 -5.80
CA GLY A 206 20.98 18.41 -6.44
C GLY A 206 20.88 16.90 -6.70
N TYR A 207 21.85 16.08 -6.27
CA TYR A 207 21.91 14.64 -6.53
C TYR A 207 21.65 13.83 -5.27
N THR A 208 20.80 12.82 -5.39
CA THR A 208 20.49 11.89 -4.29
C THR A 208 20.71 10.45 -4.71
N ALA A 209 21.03 9.62 -3.72
CA ALA A 209 21.03 8.17 -3.85
C ALA A 209 20.38 7.54 -2.61
N THR A 210 19.46 6.61 -2.82
CA THR A 210 18.86 5.80 -1.76
C THR A 210 19.20 4.35 -2.03
N ARG A 211 20.09 3.77 -1.22
CA ARG A 211 20.57 2.40 -1.38
C ARG A 211 19.47 1.42 -1.00
N VAL A 212 18.99 0.63 -1.95
CA VAL A 212 17.85 -0.28 -1.83
C VAL A 212 18.19 -1.73 -2.19
N ILE A 213 19.40 -2.00 -2.65
CA ILE A 213 19.91 -3.33 -3.00
C ILE A 213 21.08 -3.68 -2.11
N GLY A 214 21.14 -4.93 -1.64
CA GLY A 214 22.17 -5.44 -0.74
C GLY A 214 21.82 -5.31 0.73
N GLY A 215 20.59 -4.91 1.04
CA GLY A 215 20.05 -4.80 2.40
C GLY A 215 18.83 -5.68 2.65
N GLU A 216 18.59 -6.69 1.81
CA GLU A 216 17.43 -7.56 1.89
C GLU A 216 17.57 -8.58 3.04
N ARG A 217 16.43 -8.94 3.62
CA ARG A 217 16.34 -10.13 4.50
C ARG A 217 16.16 -11.37 3.65
N ASN A 218 16.72 -12.48 4.11
CA ASN A 218 16.31 -13.79 3.63
C ASN A 218 14.94 -14.13 4.26
N TYR A 219 13.89 -13.64 3.65
CA TYR A 219 12.51 -13.75 4.10
C TYR A 219 11.65 -14.25 2.95
N SER A 220 10.91 -15.31 3.19
CA SER A 220 9.86 -15.77 2.28
C SER A 220 8.73 -14.72 2.35
N ALA A 221 8.78 -13.73 1.48
CA ALA A 221 7.66 -12.80 1.32
C ALA A 221 6.43 -13.59 0.90
N LYS A 222 5.29 -13.35 1.56
CA LYS A 222 4.02 -13.87 1.07
C LYS A 222 3.79 -13.36 -0.34
N GLU A 223 3.31 -14.24 -1.20
CA GLU A 223 2.88 -13.90 -2.55
C GLU A 223 1.56 -13.14 -2.47
N TYR A 224 1.61 -11.85 -2.35
CA TYR A 224 0.42 -10.97 -2.38
C TYR A 224 0.70 -9.74 -3.22
N GLY A 225 -0.35 -9.10 -3.69
CA GLY A 225 -0.27 -7.87 -4.47
C GLY A 225 0.22 -6.70 -3.62
N VAL A 226 1.32 -6.07 -4.03
CA VAL A 226 1.77 -4.79 -3.47
C VAL A 226 1.34 -3.69 -4.42
N ALA A 227 0.30 -2.95 -4.02
CA ALA A 227 -0.30 -1.90 -4.83
C ALA A 227 0.23 -0.51 -4.48
N TRP A 228 0.31 0.36 -5.49
CA TRP A 228 0.56 1.78 -5.32
C TRP A 228 -0.12 2.61 -6.41
N PRO A 229 -0.99 3.61 -6.10
CA PRO A 229 -1.43 3.94 -4.74
C PRO A 229 -2.05 2.73 -4.03
N ALA A 230 -1.85 2.65 -2.70
CA ALA A 230 -2.39 1.61 -1.86
C ALA A 230 -3.85 1.90 -1.48
N GLN A 231 -4.55 0.97 -0.82
CA GLN A 231 -5.97 1.10 -0.49
C GLN A 231 -6.31 2.38 0.29
N ASN A 232 -5.44 2.83 1.19
CA ASN A 232 -5.56 4.12 1.86
C ASN A 232 -4.24 4.87 1.68
N THR A 233 -4.21 5.85 0.78
CA THR A 233 -2.97 6.56 0.45
C THR A 233 -3.03 8.04 0.84
N PRO A 234 -2.12 8.49 1.72
CA PRO A 234 -2.01 9.90 2.05
C PRO A 234 -1.54 10.73 0.85
N VAL A 235 -2.24 11.83 0.58
CA VAL A 235 -1.88 12.74 -0.53
C VAL A 235 -0.48 13.33 -0.37
N GLU A 236 0.02 13.46 0.86
CA GLU A 236 1.37 13.95 1.16
C GLU A 236 2.48 13.04 0.61
N LEU A 237 2.19 11.77 0.36
CA LEU A 237 3.13 10.81 -0.23
C LEU A 237 3.11 10.82 -1.77
N LEU A 238 2.05 11.35 -2.38
CA LEU A 238 1.88 11.40 -3.82
C LEU A 238 2.38 12.71 -4.43
N SER A 239 2.24 13.82 -3.73
CA SER A 239 2.49 15.18 -4.23
C SER A 239 3.93 15.63 -4.04
N TYR A 240 4.54 16.22 -5.06
CA TYR A 240 5.89 16.83 -4.99
C TYR A 240 5.93 18.14 -4.18
N SER A 241 4.82 18.86 -4.11
CA SER A 241 4.78 20.25 -3.63
C SER A 241 3.81 20.49 -2.48
N GLY A 242 3.35 19.43 -1.81
CA GLY A 242 2.33 19.55 -0.77
C GLY A 242 0.94 19.97 -1.29
N ASN A 243 0.75 20.00 -2.61
CA ASN A 243 -0.56 20.22 -3.21
C ASN A 243 -1.52 19.09 -2.90
N SER A 244 -2.79 19.43 -2.73
CA SER A 244 -3.85 18.45 -2.46
C SER A 244 -4.28 17.64 -3.71
N SER A 245 -3.63 17.83 -4.85
CA SER A 245 -3.94 17.15 -6.11
C SER A 245 -2.68 16.65 -6.82
N VAL A 246 -2.79 15.53 -7.51
CA VAL A 246 -1.71 14.84 -8.23
C VAL A 246 -2.18 14.51 -9.63
N ASN A 247 -1.40 14.93 -10.60
CA ASN A 247 -1.66 14.69 -12.02
C ASN A 247 -0.67 13.68 -12.57
N LEU A 248 -1.07 12.92 -13.56
CA LEU A 248 -0.18 12.05 -14.33
C LEU A 248 0.64 11.09 -13.43
N TYR A 249 -0.05 10.20 -12.75
CA TYR A 249 0.57 9.27 -11.81
C TYR A 249 0.34 7.82 -12.26
N PRO A 250 1.39 7.04 -12.57
CA PRO A 250 1.22 5.62 -12.88
C PRO A 250 0.79 4.84 -11.64
N TRP A 251 -0.24 4.03 -11.80
CA TRP A 251 -0.69 3.05 -10.82
C TRP A 251 0.04 1.74 -11.06
N SER A 252 0.23 0.96 -10.03
CA SER A 252 0.89 -0.34 -10.18
C SER A 252 0.47 -1.34 -9.12
N ILE A 253 0.54 -2.63 -9.48
CA ILE A 253 0.45 -3.73 -8.53
C ILE A 253 1.50 -4.78 -8.89
N SER A 254 2.28 -5.23 -7.92
CA SER A 254 3.27 -6.29 -8.08
C SER A 254 2.80 -7.57 -7.39
N PHE A 255 2.73 -8.66 -8.13
CA PHE A 255 2.19 -9.94 -7.65
C PHE A 255 3.25 -10.91 -7.09
N GLY A 256 4.54 -10.61 -7.26
CA GLY A 256 5.62 -11.53 -6.91
C GLY A 256 5.88 -12.61 -7.97
N GLN A 257 4.91 -12.87 -8.83
CA GLN A 257 4.97 -13.80 -9.95
C GLN A 257 4.49 -13.11 -11.23
N ALA A 258 4.89 -13.66 -12.39
CA ALA A 258 4.42 -13.15 -13.68
C ALA A 258 2.92 -13.44 -13.84
N PRO A 259 2.08 -12.44 -14.11
CA PRO A 259 0.68 -12.66 -14.41
C PRO A 259 0.50 -13.25 -15.83
N GLY A 260 -0.73 -13.69 -16.12
CA GLY A 260 -1.12 -14.15 -17.45
C GLY A 260 -1.04 -13.06 -18.51
N SER A 261 -0.96 -13.48 -19.78
CA SER A 261 -0.87 -12.56 -20.93
C SER A 261 -2.11 -11.70 -21.13
N ASP A 262 -3.29 -12.19 -20.71
CA ASP A 262 -4.57 -11.56 -20.98
C ASP A 262 -5.09 -10.71 -19.81
N ILE A 263 -4.21 -10.46 -18.84
CA ILE A 263 -4.52 -9.63 -17.68
C ILE A 263 -5.01 -8.25 -18.13
N ASN A 264 -6.08 -7.78 -17.49
CA ASN A 264 -6.65 -6.47 -17.72
C ASN A 264 -7.08 -5.80 -16.42
N VAL A 265 -7.19 -4.48 -16.46
CA VAL A 265 -7.54 -3.65 -15.31
C VAL A 265 -8.67 -2.70 -15.69
N THR A 266 -9.65 -2.56 -14.81
CA THR A 266 -10.63 -1.47 -14.82
C THR A 266 -10.42 -0.63 -13.57
N LEU A 267 -10.20 0.67 -13.75
CA LEU A 267 -10.15 1.67 -12.69
C LEU A 267 -11.46 2.47 -12.73
N ILE A 268 -12.17 2.55 -11.63
CA ILE A 268 -13.45 3.26 -11.53
C ILE A 268 -13.33 4.38 -10.51
N ASN A 269 -13.68 5.60 -10.89
CA ASN A 269 -13.86 6.69 -9.94
C ASN A 269 -15.22 6.54 -9.26
N ASN A 270 -15.23 6.31 -7.94
CA ASN A 270 -16.44 5.97 -7.18
C ASN A 270 -17.40 7.17 -7.01
N GLN A 271 -16.93 8.41 -7.14
CA GLN A 271 -17.77 9.61 -7.05
C GLN A 271 -18.52 9.91 -8.36
N THR A 272 -17.86 9.65 -9.51
CA THR A 272 -18.41 10.01 -10.82
C THR A 272 -18.95 8.83 -11.61
N GLY A 273 -18.53 7.60 -11.26
CA GLY A 273 -18.79 6.38 -12.02
C GLY A 273 -17.97 6.28 -13.32
N TYR A 274 -17.09 7.26 -13.61
CA TYR A 274 -16.22 7.17 -14.79
C TYR A 274 -15.21 6.04 -14.63
N SER A 275 -14.94 5.31 -15.72
CA SER A 275 -14.01 4.18 -15.71
C SER A 275 -12.97 4.29 -16.80
N TRP A 276 -11.75 3.83 -16.49
CA TRP A 276 -10.64 3.61 -17.41
C TRP A 276 -10.40 2.11 -17.53
N HIS A 277 -10.11 1.65 -18.75
CA HIS A 277 -9.88 0.25 -19.06
C HIS A 277 -8.50 0.06 -19.64
N PHE A 278 -7.78 -0.97 -19.20
CA PHE A 278 -6.41 -1.26 -19.57
C PHE A 278 -6.24 -2.74 -19.88
N GLY A 279 -5.58 -3.03 -20.97
CA GLY A 279 -5.23 -4.37 -21.42
C GLY A 279 -4.32 -4.29 -22.64
N ASN A 280 -3.89 -5.44 -23.15
CA ASN A 280 -2.96 -5.46 -24.30
C ASN A 280 -3.60 -4.92 -25.60
N ASP A 281 -4.91 -5.11 -25.78
CA ASP A 281 -5.61 -4.72 -26.99
C ASP A 281 -6.15 -3.28 -26.94
N TYR A 282 -6.33 -2.74 -25.73
CA TYR A 282 -6.90 -1.42 -25.52
C TYR A 282 -6.49 -0.86 -24.16
N ALA A 283 -6.16 0.43 -24.11
CA ALA A 283 -5.89 1.15 -22.87
C ALA A 283 -6.36 2.62 -22.94
N ASP A 284 -7.07 3.08 -21.91
CA ASP A 284 -7.39 4.50 -21.69
C ASP A 284 -6.18 5.23 -21.09
N GLY A 285 -5.07 5.21 -21.82
CA GLY A 285 -3.76 5.66 -21.43
C GLY A 285 -2.67 4.65 -21.74
N GLU A 286 -1.74 4.44 -20.80
CA GLU A 286 -0.66 3.47 -20.99
C GLU A 286 -0.86 2.24 -20.12
N PHE A 287 -0.50 1.06 -20.65
CA PHE A 287 -0.58 -0.22 -19.94
C PHE A 287 0.69 -1.04 -20.16
N TYR A 288 1.26 -1.58 -19.08
CA TYR A 288 2.47 -2.38 -19.13
C TYR A 288 2.39 -3.56 -18.15
N VAL A 289 2.93 -4.70 -18.56
CA VAL A 289 3.22 -5.84 -17.69
C VAL A 289 4.74 -6.01 -17.66
N ASN A 290 5.34 -5.74 -16.50
CA ASN A 290 6.79 -5.77 -16.35
C ASN A 290 7.23 -6.88 -15.40
N ASN A 291 7.90 -7.90 -15.97
CA ASN A 291 8.44 -9.04 -15.23
C ASN A 291 9.94 -8.90 -14.90
N GLY A 292 10.53 -7.72 -15.15
CA GLY A 292 11.93 -7.44 -14.86
C GLY A 292 12.26 -7.46 -13.37
N GLY A 293 13.52 -7.63 -13.04
CA GLY A 293 14.04 -7.78 -11.67
C GLY A 293 14.22 -6.48 -10.91
N TYR A 294 13.18 -5.65 -10.83
CA TYR A 294 13.15 -4.43 -10.01
C TYR A 294 12.43 -4.72 -8.70
N GLY A 295 13.11 -5.37 -7.74
CA GLY A 295 12.44 -5.85 -6.53
C GLY A 295 11.43 -6.98 -6.84
N GLN A 296 10.17 -6.83 -6.43
CA GLN A 296 9.13 -7.82 -6.65
C GLN A 296 8.74 -7.92 -8.15
N LYS A 297 8.63 -9.16 -8.66
CA LYS A 297 8.28 -9.45 -10.06
C LYS A 297 6.78 -9.31 -10.34
N GLY A 298 6.40 -9.41 -11.61
CA GLY A 298 5.01 -9.46 -12.05
C GLY A 298 4.26 -8.15 -11.78
N CYS A 299 4.84 -7.04 -12.19
CA CYS A 299 4.25 -5.72 -12.00
C CYS A 299 3.33 -5.36 -13.17
N VAL A 300 2.06 -5.16 -12.86
CA VAL A 300 1.08 -4.56 -13.76
C VAL A 300 1.05 -3.06 -13.48
N ILE A 301 1.21 -2.27 -14.55
CA ILE A 301 1.31 -0.82 -14.49
C ILE A 301 0.28 -0.24 -15.43
N PHE A 302 -0.53 0.69 -14.94
CA PHE A 302 -1.52 1.39 -15.73
C PHE A 302 -1.48 2.88 -15.41
N TYR A 303 -1.57 3.66 -16.47
CA TYR A 303 -1.39 5.10 -16.41
C TYR A 303 -2.63 5.78 -17.02
N PRO A 304 -3.65 6.09 -16.20
CA PRO A 304 -4.91 6.64 -16.69
C PRO A 304 -4.71 8.05 -17.22
N GLU A 305 -5.15 8.28 -18.45
CA GLU A 305 -5.12 9.62 -19.05
C GLU A 305 -6.08 10.55 -18.32
N TYR A 306 -5.65 11.79 -18.17
CA TYR A 306 -6.45 12.89 -17.56
C TYR A 306 -6.93 12.63 -16.13
N LEU A 307 -6.40 11.62 -15.44
CA LEU A 307 -6.71 11.40 -14.04
C LEU A 307 -6.02 12.46 -13.18
N HIS A 308 -6.84 13.14 -12.39
CA HIS A 308 -6.39 14.05 -11.33
C HIS A 308 -6.84 13.45 -10.00
N MET A 309 -5.90 13.01 -9.18
CA MET A 309 -6.19 12.53 -7.84
C MET A 309 -6.16 13.68 -6.84
N SER A 310 -7.17 13.74 -6.00
CA SER A 310 -7.29 14.74 -4.94
C SER A 310 -7.64 14.08 -3.61
N LYS A 311 -7.37 14.77 -2.52
CA LYS A 311 -7.85 14.36 -1.21
C LYS A 311 -9.39 14.20 -1.23
N GLY A 312 -9.86 13.09 -0.72
CA GLY A 312 -11.27 12.71 -0.68
C GLY A 312 -11.71 11.82 -1.85
N ASP A 313 -10.87 11.68 -2.88
CA ASP A 313 -11.18 10.78 -3.98
C ASP A 313 -11.16 9.32 -3.54
N SER A 314 -12.04 8.55 -4.14
CA SER A 314 -12.13 7.10 -3.97
C SER A 314 -12.25 6.41 -5.32
N TYR A 315 -11.54 5.30 -5.46
CA TYR A 315 -11.48 4.50 -6.68
C TYR A 315 -11.65 3.02 -6.37
N THR A 316 -12.22 2.27 -7.32
CA THR A 316 -12.22 0.82 -7.33
C THR A 316 -11.31 0.32 -8.43
N VAL A 317 -10.39 -0.57 -8.10
CA VAL A 317 -9.53 -1.27 -9.05
C VAL A 317 -10.03 -2.70 -9.19
N GLN A 318 -10.37 -3.10 -10.41
CA GLN A 318 -10.74 -4.47 -10.75
C GLN A 318 -9.70 -5.04 -11.71
N ILE A 319 -9.15 -6.18 -11.39
CA ILE A 319 -8.14 -6.87 -12.20
C ILE A 319 -8.71 -8.24 -12.55
N ASN A 320 -8.69 -8.60 -13.82
CA ASN A 320 -9.17 -9.87 -14.33
C ASN A 320 -8.07 -10.58 -15.12
N ASN A 321 -8.26 -11.89 -15.31
CA ASN A 321 -7.35 -12.77 -16.03
C ASN A 321 -5.92 -12.73 -15.43
N ILE A 322 -5.83 -12.75 -14.10
CA ILE A 322 -4.55 -12.65 -13.38
C ILE A 322 -3.62 -13.80 -13.79
N GLY A 323 -4.16 -15.00 -14.01
CA GLY A 323 -3.42 -16.13 -14.58
C GLY A 323 -2.33 -16.71 -13.68
N ILE A 324 -2.33 -16.41 -12.38
CA ILE A 324 -1.35 -16.94 -11.41
C ILE A 324 -1.89 -18.25 -10.83
N SER A 325 -1.13 -19.33 -11.02
CA SER A 325 -1.54 -20.66 -10.55
C SER A 325 -1.75 -20.71 -9.04
N GLY A 326 -2.86 -21.31 -8.62
CA GLY A 326 -3.21 -21.47 -7.20
C GLY A 326 -4.03 -20.33 -6.60
N TYR A 327 -4.31 -19.27 -7.34
CA TYR A 327 -5.13 -18.13 -6.92
C TYR A 327 -6.36 -17.95 -7.81
N GLN A 328 -7.36 -17.21 -7.32
CA GLN A 328 -8.46 -16.74 -8.14
C GLN A 328 -7.96 -15.84 -9.27
N ASP A 329 -8.69 -15.83 -10.37
CA ASP A 329 -8.29 -15.10 -11.58
C ASP A 329 -8.71 -13.63 -11.57
N THR A 330 -9.32 -13.18 -10.47
CA THR A 330 -9.80 -11.81 -10.29
C THR A 330 -9.36 -11.24 -8.95
N LEU A 331 -9.16 -9.92 -8.92
CA LEU A 331 -8.87 -9.15 -7.71
C LEU A 331 -9.61 -7.82 -7.79
N THR A 332 -10.30 -7.46 -6.72
CA THR A 332 -10.91 -6.13 -6.58
C THR A 332 -10.49 -5.50 -5.25
N TYR A 333 -10.07 -4.24 -5.30
CA TYR A 333 -9.76 -3.45 -4.12
C TYR A 333 -10.08 -1.97 -4.31
N ASN A 334 -10.30 -1.26 -3.22
CA ASN A 334 -10.56 0.18 -3.23
C ASN A 334 -9.30 0.96 -2.95
N VAL A 335 -9.22 2.19 -3.46
CA VAL A 335 -8.16 3.16 -3.16
C VAL A 335 -8.81 4.47 -2.72
N ASN A 336 -8.49 4.92 -1.52
CA ASN A 336 -8.98 6.16 -0.94
C ASN A 336 -7.83 7.13 -0.74
N ILE A 337 -7.96 8.35 -1.23
CA ILE A 337 -6.96 9.42 -1.06
C ILE A 337 -7.37 10.28 0.13
N PHE A 338 -6.54 10.33 1.16
CA PHE A 338 -6.80 11.09 2.37
C PHE A 338 -5.58 11.95 2.77
N SER A 339 -5.64 12.67 3.89
CA SER A 339 -4.50 13.44 4.42
C SER A 339 -4.10 12.92 5.80
N LEU A 340 -2.79 12.82 6.05
CA LEU A 340 -2.25 12.54 7.39
C LEU A 340 -2.66 13.57 8.45
N LYS A 341 -3.21 14.71 8.02
CA LYS A 341 -3.68 15.81 8.88
C LYS A 341 -5.19 15.77 9.12
N ASP A 342 -5.89 14.78 8.57
CA ASP A 342 -7.34 14.65 8.75
C ASP A 342 -7.66 14.31 10.21
N LYS A 343 -8.70 14.96 10.72
CA LYS A 343 -9.15 14.76 12.10
C LYS A 343 -10.29 13.74 12.21
N ASP A 344 -11.02 13.54 11.12
CA ASP A 344 -12.10 12.55 11.01
C ASP A 344 -11.65 11.51 9.99
N LEU A 345 -11.20 10.37 10.49
CA LEU A 345 -10.60 9.28 9.73
C LEU A 345 -11.54 8.07 9.60
N SER A 346 -12.86 8.27 9.82
CA SER A 346 -13.81 7.21 9.56
C SER A 346 -13.61 6.71 8.12
N ASP A 347 -13.36 5.41 8.00
CA ASP A 347 -13.26 4.76 6.69
C ASP A 347 -14.63 4.82 6.02
N ASP A 348 -14.86 5.82 5.17
CA ASP A 348 -16.11 6.03 4.42
C ASP A 348 -16.30 5.02 3.27
N SER A 349 -15.48 3.98 3.18
CA SER A 349 -15.70 2.92 2.18
C SER A 349 -16.71 1.90 2.72
N ASP A 350 -17.93 2.03 2.26
CA ASP A 350 -18.99 1.01 2.38
C ASP A 350 -19.68 0.86 3.76
N THR A 351 -19.83 1.96 4.50
CA THR A 351 -20.56 1.91 5.78
C THR A 351 -21.96 2.52 5.70
N SER A 352 -22.37 3.14 4.59
CA SER A 352 -23.69 3.82 4.49
C SER A 352 -24.86 2.92 4.89
N ASP A 353 -24.73 1.61 4.71
CA ASP A 353 -25.76 0.61 5.02
C ASP A 353 -25.48 -0.16 6.31
N LYS A 354 -24.33 0.04 6.98
CA LYS A 354 -24.03 -0.67 8.22
C LYS A 354 -24.85 -0.10 9.38
N ASN A 355 -25.67 -0.95 9.96
CA ASN A 355 -26.41 -0.69 11.19
C ASN A 355 -26.38 -1.95 12.08
N GLY A 356 -26.21 -1.76 13.38
CA GLY A 356 -26.06 -2.87 14.32
C GLY A 356 -24.66 -3.47 14.33
N LEU A 357 -24.54 -4.75 14.67
CA LEU A 357 -23.26 -5.45 14.82
C LEU A 357 -22.77 -5.99 13.48
N CYS A 358 -21.75 -5.36 12.92
CA CYS A 358 -21.14 -5.74 11.64
C CYS A 358 -19.65 -5.99 11.80
N GLN A 359 -19.12 -6.91 10.98
CA GLN A 359 -17.69 -7.17 10.94
C GLN A 359 -16.97 -6.05 10.15
N ALA A 360 -15.92 -5.50 10.71
CA ALA A 360 -15.01 -4.61 10.03
C ALA A 360 -14.04 -5.42 9.13
N GLN A 361 -13.36 -4.74 8.23
CA GLN A 361 -12.46 -5.41 7.28
C GLN A 361 -11.24 -6.03 7.96
N ASP A 362 -10.85 -5.54 9.14
CA ASP A 362 -9.78 -6.11 9.99
C ASP A 362 -10.22 -7.37 10.76
N GLY A 363 -11.46 -7.82 10.55
CA GLY A 363 -12.06 -8.96 11.24
C GLY A 363 -12.66 -8.63 12.59
N THR A 364 -12.53 -7.41 13.10
CA THR A 364 -13.17 -7.00 14.37
C THR A 364 -14.68 -6.81 14.19
N TRP A 365 -15.46 -7.16 15.22
CA TRP A 365 -16.89 -6.94 15.25
C TRP A 365 -17.19 -5.63 15.97
N ASN A 366 -17.77 -4.67 15.22
CA ASN A 366 -18.09 -3.35 15.71
C ASN A 366 -19.60 -3.04 15.59
N TYR A 367 -20.12 -2.22 16.49
CA TYR A 367 -21.48 -1.74 16.43
C TYR A 367 -21.56 -0.43 15.64
N TYR A 368 -22.41 -0.39 14.63
CA TYR A 368 -22.59 0.73 13.73
C TYR A 368 -23.97 1.34 13.87
N LYS A 369 -24.07 2.66 13.70
CA LYS A 369 -25.30 3.42 13.62
C LYS A 369 -25.20 4.42 12.47
N ASN A 370 -26.11 4.31 11.50
CA ASN A 370 -26.09 5.13 10.29
C ASN A 370 -24.72 5.13 9.59
N GLY A 371 -24.16 3.94 9.40
CA GLY A 371 -22.88 3.76 8.74
C GLY A 371 -21.64 4.09 9.57
N LYS A 372 -21.76 4.67 10.76
CA LYS A 372 -20.63 5.04 11.63
C LYS A 372 -20.54 4.10 12.82
N LYS A 373 -19.31 3.74 13.20
CA LYS A 373 -19.05 3.00 14.45
C LYS A 373 -19.53 3.85 15.64
N ASP A 374 -20.45 3.30 16.40
CA ASP A 374 -20.93 3.94 17.61
C ASP A 374 -20.12 3.50 18.83
N SER A 375 -19.04 4.23 19.10
CA SER A 375 -18.17 3.97 20.25
C SER A 375 -18.83 4.27 21.62
N SER A 376 -20.02 4.86 21.62
CA SER A 376 -20.79 5.06 22.87
C SER A 376 -21.61 3.82 23.23
N TYR A 377 -21.83 2.89 22.30
CA TYR A 377 -22.64 1.72 22.53
C TYR A 377 -21.93 0.71 23.43
N THR A 378 -22.59 0.35 24.51
CA THR A 378 -22.20 -0.75 25.43
C THR A 378 -23.44 -1.54 25.79
N GLY A 379 -23.46 -2.86 25.53
CA GLY A 379 -24.60 -3.71 25.74
C GLY A 379 -24.61 -4.93 24.84
N LEU A 380 -25.74 -5.65 24.80
CA LEU A 380 -25.93 -6.79 23.91
C LEU A 380 -26.37 -6.34 22.52
N ALA A 381 -25.65 -6.78 21.49
CA ALA A 381 -26.05 -6.60 20.09
C ALA A 381 -26.09 -7.95 19.37
N GLY A 382 -27.10 -8.15 18.54
CA GLY A 382 -27.30 -9.37 17.76
C GLY A 382 -27.03 -9.18 16.28
N ASN A 383 -26.65 -10.29 15.61
CA ASN A 383 -26.62 -10.42 14.15
C ASN A 383 -26.96 -11.86 13.76
N GLU A 384 -26.78 -12.23 12.49
CA GLU A 384 -27.06 -13.57 11.97
C GLU A 384 -26.23 -14.71 12.62
N TYR A 385 -25.12 -14.38 13.32
CA TYR A 385 -24.26 -15.34 14.00
C TYR A 385 -24.58 -15.50 15.51
N GLY A 386 -25.41 -14.61 16.08
CA GLY A 386 -25.78 -14.69 17.48
C GLY A 386 -25.86 -13.34 18.20
N TRP A 387 -25.83 -13.40 19.53
CA TRP A 387 -25.83 -12.23 20.42
C TRP A 387 -24.49 -12.11 21.14
N PHE A 388 -23.92 -10.91 21.12
CA PHE A 388 -22.58 -10.63 21.59
C PHE A 388 -22.59 -9.42 22.52
N TYR A 389 -21.67 -9.41 23.50
CA TYR A 389 -21.48 -8.25 24.35
C TYR A 389 -20.53 -7.26 23.70
N VAL A 390 -21.01 -6.07 23.49
CA VAL A 390 -20.28 -4.94 22.91
C VAL A 390 -19.89 -3.98 24.02
N LYS A 391 -18.65 -3.51 24.02
CA LYS A 391 -18.13 -2.49 24.91
C LYS A 391 -17.43 -1.41 24.10
N ASN A 392 -17.86 -0.15 24.30
CA ASN A 392 -17.31 0.99 23.56
C ASN A 392 -17.34 0.76 22.03
N GLY A 393 -18.43 0.21 21.53
CA GLY A 393 -18.65 -0.03 20.10
C GLY A 393 -17.89 -1.22 19.49
N THR A 394 -17.23 -2.07 20.27
CA THR A 394 -16.51 -3.27 19.79
C THR A 394 -16.89 -4.48 20.65
N VAL A 395 -16.98 -5.67 20.06
CA VAL A 395 -17.24 -6.91 20.80
C VAL A 395 -16.10 -7.17 21.79
N ASP A 396 -16.46 -7.34 23.06
CA ASP A 396 -15.55 -7.70 24.14
C ASP A 396 -15.59 -9.23 24.35
N TRP A 397 -14.65 -9.93 23.73
CA TRP A 397 -14.55 -11.38 23.82
C TRP A 397 -14.10 -11.91 25.19
N GLU A 398 -13.63 -11.04 26.07
CA GLU A 398 -13.21 -11.43 27.43
C GLU A 398 -14.36 -11.31 28.43
N TYR A 399 -15.45 -10.64 28.04
CA TYR A 399 -16.58 -10.41 28.96
C TYR A 399 -17.29 -11.72 29.32
N THR A 400 -17.44 -11.97 30.61
CA THR A 400 -18.27 -13.03 31.17
C THR A 400 -19.08 -12.46 32.34
N GLY A 401 -20.40 -12.54 32.25
CA GLY A 401 -21.29 -11.97 33.23
C GLY A 401 -22.69 -11.75 32.70
N LEU A 402 -23.52 -11.02 33.45
CA LEU A 402 -24.87 -10.67 33.04
C LEU A 402 -24.87 -9.39 32.21
N ALA A 403 -25.55 -9.42 31.07
CA ALA A 403 -25.82 -8.24 30.25
C ALA A 403 -27.29 -8.24 29.80
N GLY A 404 -27.87 -7.04 29.70
CA GLY A 404 -29.27 -6.86 29.34
C GLY A 404 -29.45 -6.13 28.03
N ASN A 405 -30.62 -6.35 27.40
CA ASN A 405 -31.16 -5.57 26.28
C ASN A 405 -32.70 -5.42 26.50
N GLU A 406 -33.39 -4.93 25.47
CA GLU A 406 -34.85 -4.78 25.47
C GLU A 406 -35.65 -6.08 25.65
N TYR A 407 -34.99 -7.23 25.41
CA TYR A 407 -35.60 -8.57 25.55
C TYR A 407 -35.35 -9.19 26.92
N GLY A 408 -34.49 -8.63 27.79
CA GLY A 408 -34.21 -9.13 29.13
C GLY A 408 -32.71 -9.21 29.45
N TRP A 409 -32.43 -9.99 30.54
CA TRP A 409 -31.07 -10.23 31.00
C TRP A 409 -30.59 -11.61 30.56
N PHE A 410 -29.37 -11.67 30.08
CA PHE A 410 -28.76 -12.88 29.52
C PHE A 410 -27.38 -13.08 30.15
N TYR A 411 -27.01 -14.33 30.37
CA TYR A 411 -25.67 -14.67 30.78
C TYR A 411 -24.78 -14.73 29.55
N VAL A 412 -23.68 -13.98 29.56
CA VAL A 412 -22.67 -13.92 28.53
C VAL A 412 -21.45 -14.69 29.02
N LYS A 413 -20.86 -15.48 28.14
CA LYS A 413 -19.61 -16.20 28.39
C LYS A 413 -18.67 -15.97 27.20
N ASN A 414 -17.47 -15.45 27.50
CA ASN A 414 -16.49 -15.11 26.46
C ASN A 414 -17.10 -14.28 25.32
N GLY A 415 -17.76 -13.18 25.68
CA GLY A 415 -18.35 -12.24 24.74
C GLY A 415 -19.63 -12.70 24.04
N THR A 416 -20.08 -13.94 24.18
CA THR A 416 -21.25 -14.52 23.50
C THR A 416 -22.32 -14.92 24.51
N VAL A 417 -23.59 -14.69 24.15
CA VAL A 417 -24.72 -15.14 25.01
C VAL A 417 -24.74 -16.66 25.08
N ASP A 418 -24.67 -17.19 26.32
CA ASP A 418 -24.75 -18.62 26.60
C ASP A 418 -26.20 -19.04 26.84
N TRP A 419 -26.83 -19.56 25.80
CA TRP A 419 -28.21 -20.05 25.83
C TRP A 419 -28.43 -21.31 26.66
N SER A 420 -27.34 -21.97 27.07
CA SER A 420 -27.41 -23.16 27.92
C SER A 420 -27.45 -22.85 29.40
N TYR A 421 -27.21 -21.59 29.78
CA TYR A 421 -27.21 -21.17 31.16
C TYR A 421 -28.64 -21.17 31.76
N THR A 422 -28.82 -21.93 32.82
CA THR A 422 -30.12 -22.10 33.54
C THR A 422 -30.09 -21.56 34.96
N GLY A 423 -29.06 -20.78 35.32
CA GLY A 423 -28.95 -20.16 36.64
C GLY A 423 -29.93 -18.99 36.86
N LEU A 424 -30.20 -18.65 38.11
CA LEU A 424 -30.83 -17.39 38.46
C LEU A 424 -29.80 -16.26 38.24
N ALA A 425 -30.21 -15.21 37.56
CA ALA A 425 -29.43 -14.01 37.35
C ALA A 425 -29.55 -13.06 38.52
#